data_31e3ff00721aa650942902d53e7904d1
#
_entry.id   31e3ff00721aa650942902d53e7904d1
#
_cell.length_a   1.000
_cell.length_b   1.000
_cell.length_c   1.000
_cell.angle_alpha   90.00
_cell.angle_beta   90.00
_cell.angle_gamma   90.00
#
_symmetry.space_group_name_H-M   'P 1'
#
loop_
_entity.id
_entity.type
_entity.pdbx_description
1 polymer ?
#
loop_
_entity_poly.entity_id
_entity_poly.type
_entity_poly.pdbx_seq_one_letter_code
_entity_poly.pdbx_strand_id
1 'polypeptide(L)'
;MNRRLTLALFAASLSLLSAGAFAQYTGPGATSAVTTVAEARDQRDDQPVVLQGTLVAKIGHERYRFKDATGEIDVEIDDKDLPSHQAVSATTVVELHGEVDTHRFKPTDIDVDHVRIVSTR
;
A
#
# COMPACT_ATOMS: atom_id res chain seq x y z
N MET A 1 39.04 -15.16 40.40
CA MET A 1 39.30 -15.74 39.22
C MET A 1 38.17 -16.03 38.36
N ASN A 2 37.08 -16.24 38.78
CA ASN A 2 36.01 -16.66 37.95
C ASN A 2 35.23 -15.59 37.35
N ARG A 3 35.48 -14.41 37.67
CA ARG A 3 34.64 -13.38 37.14
C ARG A 3 34.67 -13.26 35.68
N ARG A 4 35.64 -13.74 35.03
CA ARG A 4 35.70 -13.59 33.63
C ARG A 4 34.63 -14.27 32.94
N LEU A 5 34.03 -15.21 33.52
CA LEU A 5 33.03 -15.98 32.83
C LEU A 5 31.78 -15.24 32.49
N THR A 6 31.46 -14.27 33.27
CA THR A 6 30.24 -13.59 33.06
C THR A 6 30.20 -12.78 31.82
N LEU A 7 31.34 -12.44 31.30
CA LEU A 7 31.32 -11.60 30.15
C LEU A 7 30.74 -12.21 28.92
N ALA A 8 30.89 -13.46 28.82
CA ALA A 8 30.48 -14.12 27.60
C ALA A 8 29.02 -14.04 27.34
N LEU A 9 28.26 -13.86 28.36
CA LEU A 9 26.82 -13.91 28.18
C LEU A 9 26.26 -12.74 27.51
N PHE A 10 26.86 -11.63 27.62
CA PHE A 10 26.32 -10.46 27.06
C PHE A 10 26.31 -10.46 25.59
N ALA A 11 27.30 -11.04 25.02
CA ALA A 11 27.40 -11.01 23.58
C ALA A 11 26.21 -11.60 22.91
N ALA A 12 25.65 -12.57 23.51
CA ALA A 12 24.56 -13.27 22.87
C ALA A 12 23.31 -12.43 22.78
N SER A 13 23.07 -11.63 23.74
CA SER A 13 21.84 -10.90 23.69
C SER A 13 21.86 -9.81 22.66
N LEU A 14 23.01 -9.33 22.34
CA LEU A 14 23.04 -8.29 21.36
C LEU A 14 22.63 -8.72 19.99
N SER A 15 22.95 -9.90 19.66
CA SER A 15 22.64 -10.34 18.32
C SER A 15 21.16 -10.38 18.06
N LEU A 16 20.38 -10.55 19.09
CA LEU A 16 18.96 -10.60 18.89
C LEU A 16 18.40 -9.26 18.54
N LEU A 17 18.97 -8.25 19.08
CA LEU A 17 18.45 -6.94 18.83
C LEU A 17 18.64 -6.52 17.41
N SER A 18 19.69 -6.94 16.81
CA SER A 18 19.91 -6.52 15.46
C SER A 18 18.89 -7.10 14.54
N ALA A 19 18.35 -8.24 14.86
CA ALA A 19 17.35 -8.81 13.98
C ALA A 19 16.07 -7.99 13.98
N GLY A 20 15.78 -7.32 15.05
CA GLY A 20 14.58 -6.53 15.10
C GLY A 20 14.76 -5.21 14.43
N ALA A 21 15.91 -4.94 13.94
CA ALA A 21 16.15 -3.65 13.40
C ALA A 21 15.68 -3.46 11.98
N PHE A 22 14.78 -4.28 11.52
CA PHE A 22 14.15 -3.98 10.27
C PHE A 22 13.26 -2.80 10.43
N ALA A 23 13.57 -1.93 11.28
CA ALA A 23 12.80 -0.75 11.45
C ALA A 23 12.71 -0.06 10.12
N GLN A 24 11.55 0.24 9.71
CA GLN A 24 11.36 0.92 8.49
C GLN A 24 11.52 2.40 8.70
N TYR A 25 12.08 3.02 7.70
CA TYR A 25 12.07 4.46 7.64
C TYR A 25 10.65 4.87 7.28
N THR A 26 10.06 5.76 8.06
CA THR A 26 8.70 6.20 7.83
C THR A 26 8.60 7.68 7.47
N GLY A 27 9.72 8.35 7.29
CA GLY A 27 9.70 9.76 6.94
C GLY A 27 9.51 9.99 5.46
N PRO A 28 9.72 11.21 4.98
CA PRO A 28 9.58 11.55 3.57
C PRO A 28 10.44 10.65 2.70
N GLY A 29 9.87 10.18 1.62
CA GLY A 29 10.57 9.27 0.72
C GLY A 29 10.40 7.80 1.05
N ALA A 30 9.76 7.47 2.16
CA ALA A 30 9.53 6.08 2.51
C ALA A 30 8.53 5.44 1.55
N THR A 31 8.73 4.16 1.28
CA THR A 31 7.76 3.40 0.50
C THR A 31 6.85 2.65 1.46
N SER A 32 5.56 2.76 1.24
CA SER A 32 4.61 2.02 2.05
C SER A 32 4.53 0.58 1.57
N ALA A 33 4.29 -0.33 2.47
CA ALA A 33 4.00 -1.70 2.10
C ALA A 33 2.68 -1.75 1.35
N VAL A 34 2.56 -2.70 0.43
CA VAL A 34 1.33 -2.88 -0.32
C VAL A 34 0.24 -3.34 0.63
N THR A 35 -0.92 -2.71 0.54
CA THR A 35 -2.11 -3.03 1.30
C THR A 35 -3.04 -3.83 0.39
N THR A 36 -3.88 -4.68 0.94
CA THR A 36 -4.90 -5.35 0.14
C THR A 36 -6.21 -4.56 0.20
N VAL A 37 -7.10 -4.84 -0.76
CA VAL A 37 -8.43 -4.23 -0.75
C VAL A 37 -9.16 -4.58 0.54
N ALA A 38 -9.06 -5.83 0.98
CA ALA A 38 -9.72 -6.26 2.21
C ALA A 38 -9.22 -5.48 3.42
N GLU A 39 -7.92 -5.23 3.47
CA GLU A 39 -7.35 -4.45 4.56
C GLU A 39 -7.75 -2.98 4.47
N ALA A 40 -7.73 -2.44 3.26
CA ALA A 40 -8.04 -1.02 3.07
C ALA A 40 -9.46 -0.68 3.52
N ARG A 41 -10.40 -1.59 3.33
CA ARG A 41 -11.78 -1.35 3.74
C ARG A 41 -11.93 -1.10 5.22
N ASP A 42 -11.03 -1.65 6.02
CA ASP A 42 -11.11 -1.54 7.47
C ASP A 42 -10.22 -0.46 8.05
N GLN A 43 -9.55 0.29 7.20
CA GLN A 43 -8.66 1.35 7.66
C GLN A 43 -9.45 2.61 8.00
N ARG A 44 -8.80 3.47 8.76
CA ARG A 44 -9.42 4.73 9.14
C ARG A 44 -9.41 5.70 7.98
N ASP A 45 -10.26 6.70 8.08
CA ASP A 45 -10.30 7.79 7.12
C ASP A 45 -8.92 8.44 6.99
N ASP A 46 -8.56 8.79 5.77
CA ASP A 46 -7.29 9.44 5.43
C ASP A 46 -6.06 8.57 5.64
N GLN A 47 -6.23 7.28 5.90
CA GLN A 47 -5.10 6.38 6.05
C GLN A 47 -4.42 6.16 4.69
N PRO A 48 -3.11 6.43 4.57
CA PRO A 48 -2.40 6.17 3.31
C PRO A 48 -2.35 4.68 3.01
N VAL A 49 -2.56 4.35 1.75
CA VAL A 49 -2.51 2.96 1.30
C VAL A 49 -1.81 2.87 -0.05
N VAL A 50 -1.27 1.70 -0.32
CA VAL A 50 -0.72 1.35 -1.62
C VAL A 50 -1.40 0.06 -2.04
N LEU A 51 -2.11 0.09 -3.16
CA LEU A 51 -2.85 -1.07 -3.65
C LEU A 51 -2.27 -1.52 -4.98
N GLN A 52 -2.20 -2.81 -5.21
CA GLN A 52 -1.70 -3.35 -6.45
C GLN A 52 -2.73 -4.30 -7.03
N GLY A 53 -3.15 -4.05 -8.25
CA GLY A 53 -4.19 -4.83 -8.90
C GLY A 53 -4.58 -4.22 -10.22
N THR A 54 -5.85 -4.39 -10.62
CA THR A 54 -6.33 -3.95 -11.93
C THR A 54 -7.56 -3.07 -11.79
N LEU A 55 -7.74 -2.15 -12.74
CA LEU A 55 -8.95 -1.35 -12.85
C LEU A 55 -9.87 -2.08 -13.79
N VAL A 56 -10.83 -2.81 -13.23
CA VAL A 56 -11.65 -3.72 -14.03
C VAL A 56 -12.79 -3.03 -14.76
N ALA A 57 -13.16 -1.82 -14.34
CA ALA A 57 -14.22 -1.08 -15.03
C ALA A 57 -14.12 0.40 -14.68
N LYS A 58 -14.50 1.26 -15.62
CA LYS A 58 -14.74 2.66 -15.34
C LYS A 58 -16.23 2.80 -15.03
N ILE A 59 -16.55 3.29 -13.85
CA ILE A 59 -17.94 3.32 -13.37
C ILE A 59 -18.50 4.73 -13.29
N GLY A 60 -17.72 5.73 -13.67
CA GLY A 60 -18.18 7.11 -13.69
C GLY A 60 -17.04 8.03 -14.08
N HIS A 61 -17.28 9.33 -13.98
CA HIS A 61 -16.24 10.31 -14.25
C HIS A 61 -15.15 10.18 -13.18
N GLU A 62 -13.94 9.85 -13.62
CA GLU A 62 -12.79 9.67 -12.72
C GLU A 62 -13.01 8.62 -11.65
N ARG A 63 -13.98 7.72 -11.84
CA ARG A 63 -14.26 6.66 -10.88
C ARG A 63 -14.11 5.30 -11.54
N TYR A 64 -13.46 4.39 -10.83
CA TYR A 64 -13.14 3.06 -11.37
C TYR A 64 -13.41 2.01 -10.30
N ARG A 65 -13.67 0.79 -10.77
CA ARG A 65 -13.71 -0.38 -9.89
C ARG A 65 -12.33 -1.03 -9.93
N PHE A 66 -11.71 -1.13 -8.78
CA PHE A 66 -10.38 -1.72 -8.64
C PHE A 66 -10.51 -3.10 -8.00
N LYS A 67 -9.68 -4.02 -8.45
CA LYS A 67 -9.74 -5.40 -7.98
C LYS A 67 -8.35 -5.94 -7.68
N ASP A 68 -8.20 -6.64 -6.56
CA ASP A 68 -7.05 -7.48 -6.29
C ASP A 68 -7.55 -8.87 -5.88
N ALA A 69 -6.66 -9.72 -5.38
CA ALA A 69 -7.02 -11.09 -5.02
C ALA A 69 -8.00 -11.15 -3.83
N THR A 70 -8.09 -10.09 -3.05
CA THR A 70 -8.90 -10.07 -1.83
C THR A 70 -10.27 -9.45 -2.01
N GLY A 71 -10.51 -8.75 -3.12
CA GLY A 71 -11.82 -8.14 -3.36
C GLY A 71 -11.77 -6.97 -4.30
N GLU A 72 -12.86 -6.21 -4.33
CA GLU A 72 -13.00 -5.04 -5.19
C GLU A 72 -13.37 -3.83 -4.35
N ILE A 73 -12.95 -2.67 -4.81
CA ILE A 73 -13.26 -1.41 -4.14
C ILE A 73 -13.33 -0.32 -5.21
N ASP A 74 -14.14 0.69 -4.98
CA ASP A 74 -14.21 1.83 -5.87
C ASP A 74 -13.04 2.75 -5.57
N VAL A 75 -12.48 3.33 -6.62
CA VAL A 75 -11.38 4.29 -6.48
C VAL A 75 -11.68 5.51 -7.34
N GLU A 76 -11.20 6.64 -6.89
CA GLU A 76 -11.28 7.89 -7.64
C GLU A 76 -9.88 8.27 -8.10
N ILE A 77 -9.72 8.50 -9.40
CA ILE A 77 -8.43 8.85 -9.99
C ILE A 77 -8.65 10.02 -10.93
N ASP A 78 -8.08 11.17 -10.61
CA ASP A 78 -8.14 12.31 -11.50
C ASP A 78 -7.49 11.96 -12.83
N ASP A 79 -8.03 12.49 -13.91
CA ASP A 79 -7.48 12.20 -15.23
C ASP A 79 -6.00 12.56 -15.32
N LYS A 80 -5.59 13.61 -14.63
CA LYS A 80 -4.18 14.02 -14.66
C LYS A 80 -3.25 13.04 -13.95
N ASP A 81 -3.79 12.19 -13.12
CA ASP A 81 -2.98 11.21 -12.36
C ASP A 81 -2.86 9.87 -13.07
N LEU A 82 -3.58 9.67 -14.15
CA LEU A 82 -3.38 8.49 -14.97
C LEU A 82 -2.11 8.64 -15.80
N PRO A 83 -1.38 7.54 -16.06
CA PRO A 83 -0.18 7.62 -16.90
C PRO A 83 -0.53 8.14 -18.28
N SER A 84 0.20 9.15 -18.75
CA SER A 84 -0.09 9.76 -20.04
C SER A 84 0.63 9.07 -21.18
N HIS A 85 1.63 8.27 -20.87
CA HIS A 85 2.49 7.65 -21.90
C HIS A 85 2.05 6.24 -22.27
N GLN A 86 1.08 5.69 -21.56
CA GLN A 86 0.66 4.31 -21.80
C GLN A 86 -0.79 4.15 -21.34
N ALA A 87 -1.58 3.50 -22.19
CA ALA A 87 -2.97 3.25 -21.85
C ALA A 87 -3.06 2.20 -20.74
N VAL A 88 -4.03 2.37 -19.87
CA VAL A 88 -4.35 1.42 -18.81
C VAL A 88 -5.60 0.70 -19.21
N SER A 89 -5.54 -0.62 -19.29
CA SER A 89 -6.68 -1.45 -19.62
C SER A 89 -7.09 -2.28 -18.40
N ALA A 90 -8.17 -3.05 -18.55
CA ALA A 90 -8.66 -3.87 -17.45
C ALA A 90 -7.70 -4.97 -17.04
N THR A 91 -6.69 -5.26 -17.84
CA THR A 91 -5.69 -6.28 -17.52
C THR A 91 -4.33 -5.69 -17.17
N THR A 92 -4.19 -4.38 -17.21
CA THR A 92 -2.95 -3.73 -16.80
C THR A 92 -2.85 -3.76 -15.27
N VAL A 93 -1.75 -4.30 -14.75
CA VAL A 93 -1.52 -4.29 -13.32
C VAL A 93 -0.96 -2.93 -12.94
N VAL A 94 -1.65 -2.25 -12.05
CA VAL A 94 -1.25 -0.92 -11.58
C VAL A 94 -1.02 -0.93 -10.09
N GLU A 95 -0.21 -0.01 -9.64
CA GLU A 95 -0.04 0.27 -8.23
C GLU A 95 -0.63 1.65 -7.97
N LEU A 96 -1.56 1.71 -7.04
CA LEU A 96 -2.27 2.94 -6.70
C LEU A 96 -1.78 3.43 -5.35
N HIS A 97 -1.39 4.68 -5.29
CA HIS A 97 -1.05 5.34 -4.04
C HIS A 97 -2.15 6.32 -3.73
N GLY A 98 -2.71 6.23 -2.55
CA GLY A 98 -3.79 7.12 -2.18
C GLY A 98 -4.14 6.99 -0.71
N GLU A 99 -5.34 7.40 -0.40
CA GLU A 99 -5.83 7.44 0.97
C GLU A 99 -7.22 6.85 1.04
N VAL A 100 -7.51 6.24 2.16
CA VAL A 100 -8.84 5.71 2.44
C VAL A 100 -9.79 6.88 2.68
N ASP A 101 -10.93 6.84 2.00
CA ASP A 101 -11.96 7.87 2.13
C ASP A 101 -13.23 7.20 2.63
N THR A 102 -13.56 7.45 3.90
CA THR A 102 -14.75 6.86 4.50
C THR A 102 -15.91 7.81 4.38
N HIS A 103 -17.10 7.26 4.25
CA HIS A 103 -18.31 8.04 4.08
C HIS A 103 -19.37 7.57 5.04
N ARG A 104 -20.31 8.45 5.37
CA ARG A 104 -21.37 8.12 6.29
C ARG A 104 -22.44 7.25 5.64
N PHE A 105 -22.75 7.50 4.37
CA PHE A 105 -23.88 6.86 3.72
C PHE A 105 -23.55 6.09 2.45
N LYS A 106 -22.27 5.89 2.18
CA LYS A 106 -21.86 5.05 1.06
C LYS A 106 -20.59 4.31 1.43
N PRO A 107 -20.22 3.26 0.68
CA PRO A 107 -19.05 2.46 1.02
C PRO A 107 -17.76 3.26 0.99
N THR A 108 -16.80 2.81 1.76
CA THR A 108 -15.44 3.33 1.74
C THR A 108 -14.87 3.19 0.34
N ASP A 109 -14.21 4.23 -0.12
CA ASP A 109 -13.48 4.16 -1.40
C ASP A 109 -12.06 4.71 -1.18
N ILE A 110 -11.28 4.76 -2.26
CA ILE A 110 -9.90 5.21 -2.19
C ILE A 110 -9.76 6.43 -3.07
N ASP A 111 -9.17 7.47 -2.50
CA ASP A 111 -8.82 8.68 -3.24
C ASP A 111 -7.37 8.51 -3.68
N VAL A 112 -7.17 8.33 -4.97
CA VAL A 112 -5.85 7.98 -5.53
C VAL A 112 -5.17 9.25 -6.01
N ASP A 113 -3.91 9.41 -5.67
CA ASP A 113 -3.14 10.56 -6.11
C ASP A 113 -1.96 10.19 -6.99
N HIS A 114 -1.64 8.92 -7.13
CA HIS A 114 -0.55 8.49 -8.01
C HIS A 114 -0.80 7.08 -8.52
N VAL A 115 -0.59 6.88 -9.82
CA VAL A 115 -0.77 5.57 -10.46
C VAL A 115 0.53 5.18 -11.15
N ARG A 116 1.01 3.98 -10.90
CA ARG A 116 2.19 3.45 -11.54
C ARG A 116 1.83 2.13 -12.22
N ILE A 117 2.23 1.97 -13.47
CA ILE A 117 2.01 0.70 -14.17
C ILE A 117 3.09 -0.28 -13.72
N VAL A 118 2.64 -1.46 -13.26
CA VAL A 118 3.54 -2.51 -12.81
C VAL A 118 3.83 -3.46 -13.95
N SER A 119 2.79 -3.89 -14.65
CA SER A 119 2.97 -4.76 -15.80
C SER A 119 1.73 -4.70 -16.68
N THR A 120 1.90 -5.05 -17.95
CA THR A 120 0.79 -5.17 -18.88
C THR A 120 0.62 -6.63 -19.23
N ARG A 121 -0.60 -7.05 -19.33
CA ARG A 121 -0.88 -8.44 -19.69
C ARG A 121 -1.76 -8.52 -20.88
#